data_926da259045146af888ccfd0db5a5c6d
#
_entry.id   926da259045146af888ccfd0db5a5c6d
#
_cell.length_a   1.000
_cell.length_b   1.000
_cell.length_c   1.000
_cell.angle_alpha   90.00
_cell.angle_beta   90.00
_cell.angle_gamma   90.00
#
_symmetry.space_group_name_H-M   'P 1'
#
loop_
_entity.id
_entity.type
_entity.pdbx_description
1 polymer ?
#
loop_
_entity_poly.entity_id
_entity_poly.type
_entity_poly.pdbx_seq_one_letter_code
_entity_poly.pdbx_strand_id
1 'polypeptide(L)'
;MKQLALMLIASLALFNSCKIETTKDLGPETTETKEVDTFSVLSVSGSSDVVFIPSDTFSVTVTAPQKAHDRLVATVENGEMRISEKNPDTKDVKWVVRNTGTPASKIVVRAPYLTGIRINGSGSVRCDGAMNTQSLWMWIMGSGEISMAHIAAQSVDATITGSGDIEATLAQVGKTSAEVTGSGEISMKLHNCGAVNATITGSGDIELSGTAQTLKQTTQGSGDISTNELKLTK
;
A
#
# COMPACT_ATOMS: atom_id res chain seq x y z
N MET A 1 -58.49 12.90 -41.14
CA MET A 1 -57.91 13.51 -39.94
C MET A 1 -58.34 12.69 -38.73
N LYS A 2 -57.64 11.63 -38.37
CA LYS A 2 -57.76 10.86 -37.13
C LYS A 2 -56.99 9.56 -37.32
N GLN A 3 -55.66 9.61 -37.26
CA GLN A 3 -54.77 8.48 -37.01
C GLN A 3 -53.33 9.00 -37.00
N LEU A 4 -52.97 9.75 -35.94
CA LEU A 4 -51.56 10.09 -35.64
C LEU A 4 -51.42 10.40 -34.16
N ALA A 5 -51.76 9.46 -33.30
CA ALA A 5 -51.54 9.59 -31.86
C ALA A 5 -51.56 8.21 -31.18
N LEU A 6 -50.66 7.30 -31.60
CA LEU A 6 -50.50 6.04 -30.85
C LEU A 6 -49.14 5.37 -31.17
N MET A 7 -48.06 6.13 -31.09
CA MET A 7 -46.72 5.57 -31.10
C MET A 7 -45.74 6.45 -30.31
N LEU A 8 -46.02 6.67 -29.03
CA LEU A 8 -45.03 7.33 -28.14
C LEU A 8 -45.22 6.95 -26.66
N ILE A 9 -45.48 5.69 -26.36
CA ILE A 9 -45.40 5.17 -24.97
C ILE A 9 -44.92 3.71 -25.03
N ALA A 10 -43.65 3.50 -25.33
CA ALA A 10 -43.01 2.19 -25.14
C ALA A 10 -41.46 2.29 -25.09
N SER A 11 -40.90 3.34 -24.46
CA SER A 11 -39.47 3.41 -24.23
C SER A 11 -39.07 3.87 -22.82
N LEU A 12 -39.93 3.58 -21.83
CA LEU A 12 -39.63 3.99 -20.43
C LEU A 12 -39.74 2.80 -19.47
N ALA A 13 -39.05 1.71 -19.74
CA ALA A 13 -39.02 0.58 -18.81
C ALA A 13 -37.75 -0.27 -18.92
N LEU A 14 -36.56 0.33 -19.04
CA LEU A 14 -35.29 -0.40 -18.93
C LEU A 14 -34.25 0.31 -18.03
N PHE A 15 -34.67 1.14 -17.09
CA PHE A 15 -33.83 1.64 -16.02
C PHE A 15 -34.21 0.98 -14.70
N ASN A 16 -34.00 -0.31 -14.61
CA ASN A 16 -34.11 -0.97 -13.33
C ASN A 16 -32.79 -1.62 -12.98
N SER A 17 -32.24 -1.12 -11.89
CA SER A 17 -31.35 -1.82 -10.97
C SER A 17 -29.85 -1.62 -11.13
N CYS A 18 -29.39 -0.37 -11.08
CA CYS A 18 -28.15 -0.14 -10.36
C CYS A 18 -28.47 -0.09 -8.86
N LYS A 19 -28.18 -1.15 -8.13
CA LYS A 19 -28.17 -1.11 -6.67
C LYS A 19 -26.95 -0.31 -6.23
N ILE A 20 -27.15 0.97 -5.90
CA ILE A 20 -26.13 1.77 -5.22
C ILE A 20 -26.17 1.31 -3.77
N GLU A 21 -25.23 0.47 -3.34
CA GLU A 21 -25.04 0.19 -1.93
C GLU A 21 -24.50 1.48 -1.28
N THR A 22 -25.32 2.16 -0.51
CA THR A 22 -24.91 3.30 0.30
C THR A 22 -24.24 2.81 1.58
N THR A 23 -23.39 3.62 2.19
CA THR A 23 -22.72 3.29 3.47
C THR A 23 -23.68 2.89 4.60
N LYS A 24 -24.95 3.32 4.53
CA LYS A 24 -26.01 2.93 5.47
C LYS A 24 -26.40 1.44 5.38
N ASP A 25 -26.19 0.81 4.23
CA ASP A 25 -26.54 -0.60 4.00
C ASP A 25 -25.46 -1.57 4.50
N LEU A 26 -24.31 -1.05 4.94
CA LEU A 26 -23.18 -1.87 5.39
C LEU A 26 -23.24 -2.23 6.88
N GLY A 27 -24.23 -1.73 7.61
CA GLY A 27 -24.40 -1.97 9.04
C GLY A 27 -23.52 -1.05 9.91
N PRO A 28 -23.57 -1.21 11.27
CA PRO A 28 -22.77 -0.43 12.18
C PRO A 28 -21.29 -0.74 12.03
N GLU A 29 -20.44 0.24 12.33
CA GLU A 29 -19.01 0.04 12.46
C GLU A 29 -18.70 -0.83 13.68
N THR A 30 -17.87 -1.85 13.50
CA THR A 30 -17.43 -2.78 14.53
C THR A 30 -15.91 -2.94 14.48
N THR A 31 -15.32 -3.25 15.62
CA THR A 31 -13.88 -3.51 15.75
C THR A 31 -13.66 -4.94 16.20
N GLU A 32 -12.89 -5.69 15.43
CA GLU A 32 -12.47 -7.05 15.77
C GLU A 32 -10.95 -7.10 15.88
N THR A 33 -10.45 -7.73 16.93
CA THR A 33 -9.01 -8.01 17.14
C THR A 33 -8.81 -9.51 17.22
N LYS A 34 -7.82 -10.01 16.46
CA LYS A 34 -7.41 -11.41 16.47
C LYS A 34 -5.92 -11.49 16.76
N GLU A 35 -5.53 -12.38 17.68
CA GLU A 35 -4.16 -12.84 17.77
C GLU A 35 -3.87 -13.75 16.58
N VAL A 36 -2.67 -13.64 16.04
CA VAL A 36 -2.26 -14.38 14.84
C VAL A 36 -0.92 -15.06 15.08
N ASP A 37 -0.57 -16.03 14.24
CA ASP A 37 0.74 -16.67 14.26
C ASP A 37 1.85 -15.65 13.96
N THR A 38 3.08 -16.02 14.29
CA THR A 38 4.26 -15.18 14.06
C THR A 38 4.51 -14.96 12.57
N PHE A 39 4.82 -13.73 12.23
CA PHE A 39 5.17 -13.33 10.85
C PHE A 39 6.25 -12.25 10.88
N SER A 40 6.95 -12.06 9.78
CA SER A 40 7.90 -10.98 9.57
C SER A 40 7.71 -10.28 8.22
N VAL A 41 6.81 -10.76 7.39
CA VAL A 41 6.45 -10.14 6.11
C VAL A 41 4.99 -9.72 6.14
N LEU A 42 4.71 -8.51 5.65
CA LEU A 42 3.36 -7.97 5.48
C LEU A 42 3.06 -7.78 4.00
N SER A 43 2.02 -8.45 3.50
CA SER A 43 1.56 -8.37 2.12
C SER A 43 0.15 -7.83 2.05
N VAL A 44 -0.04 -6.75 1.30
CA VAL A 44 -1.33 -6.10 1.09
C VAL A 44 -1.70 -6.20 -0.39
N SER A 45 -2.86 -6.76 -0.68
CA SER A 45 -3.38 -6.89 -2.04
C SER A 45 -4.71 -6.14 -2.17
N GLY A 46 -4.85 -5.33 -3.24
CA GLY A 46 -6.02 -4.50 -3.47
C GLY A 46 -5.83 -3.06 -3.00
N SER A 47 -6.82 -2.50 -2.29
CA SER A 47 -6.88 -1.07 -1.91
C SER A 47 -6.98 -0.85 -0.39
N SER A 48 -6.55 -1.81 0.41
CA SER A 48 -6.61 -1.71 1.87
C SER A 48 -5.52 -0.84 2.44
N ASP A 49 -5.87 -0.01 3.44
CA ASP A 49 -4.93 0.82 4.18
C ASP A 49 -4.58 0.15 5.51
N VAL A 50 -3.29 -0.03 5.75
CA VAL A 50 -2.76 -0.74 6.92
C VAL A 50 -1.84 0.16 7.72
N VAL A 51 -2.09 0.26 9.03
CA VAL A 51 -1.17 0.85 9.99
C VAL A 51 -0.40 -0.27 10.67
N PHE A 52 0.91 -0.31 10.49
CA PHE A 52 1.79 -1.20 11.23
C PHE A 52 2.26 -0.52 12.52
N ILE A 53 2.16 -1.23 13.64
CA ILE A 53 2.62 -0.75 14.95
C ILE A 53 3.61 -1.75 15.52
N PRO A 54 4.90 -1.41 15.68
CA PRO A 54 5.87 -2.25 16.39
C PRO A 54 5.37 -2.59 17.80
N SER A 55 5.34 -3.88 18.15
CA SER A 55 4.80 -4.39 19.41
C SER A 55 5.30 -5.80 19.66
N ASP A 56 5.45 -6.20 20.91
CA ASP A 56 5.85 -7.57 21.28
C ASP A 56 4.77 -8.63 21.01
N THR A 57 3.58 -8.21 20.59
CA THR A 57 2.45 -9.11 20.27
C THR A 57 2.17 -9.17 18.79
N PHE A 58 1.71 -10.35 18.32
CA PHE A 58 1.25 -10.53 16.93
C PHE A 58 -0.27 -10.45 16.91
N SER A 59 -0.80 -9.42 16.31
CA SER A 59 -2.25 -9.25 16.19
C SER A 59 -2.66 -8.43 14.97
N VAL A 60 -3.89 -8.65 14.55
CA VAL A 60 -4.58 -7.86 13.55
C VAL A 60 -5.86 -7.30 14.17
N THR A 61 -6.07 -5.99 14.03
CA THR A 61 -7.31 -5.31 14.43
C THR A 61 -7.93 -4.69 13.20
N VAL A 62 -9.19 -5.00 12.96
CA VAL A 62 -9.96 -4.45 11.83
C VAL A 62 -11.14 -3.67 12.40
N THR A 63 -11.25 -2.40 12.03
CA THR A 63 -12.41 -1.55 12.29
C THR A 63 -13.08 -1.23 10.96
N ALA A 64 -14.29 -1.73 10.78
CA ALA A 64 -15.06 -1.59 9.54
C ALA A 64 -16.55 -1.78 9.79
N PRO A 65 -17.44 -1.34 8.88
CA PRO A 65 -18.84 -1.75 8.89
C PRO A 65 -18.97 -3.27 8.84
N GLN A 66 -19.94 -3.83 9.57
CA GLN A 66 -20.08 -5.28 9.77
C GLN A 66 -20.05 -6.10 8.47
N LYS A 67 -20.72 -5.66 7.43
CA LYS A 67 -20.71 -6.36 6.13
C LYS A 67 -19.40 -6.22 5.36
N ALA A 68 -18.55 -5.25 5.72
CA ALA A 68 -17.23 -5.08 5.12
C ALA A 68 -16.21 -6.07 5.72
N HIS A 69 -16.37 -6.49 7.00
CA HIS A 69 -15.54 -7.53 7.61
C HIS A 69 -15.57 -8.84 6.83
N ASP A 70 -16.74 -9.22 6.28
CA ASP A 70 -16.91 -10.46 5.53
C ASP A 70 -16.11 -10.46 4.20
N ARG A 71 -15.68 -9.30 3.74
CA ARG A 71 -14.92 -9.12 2.48
C ARG A 71 -13.42 -9.04 2.72
N LEU A 72 -12.96 -8.83 3.96
CA LEU A 72 -11.55 -8.75 4.28
C LEU A 72 -11.03 -10.12 4.67
N VAL A 73 -9.89 -10.51 4.10
CA VAL A 73 -9.15 -11.72 4.45
C VAL A 73 -7.82 -11.30 5.03
N ALA A 74 -7.57 -11.70 6.28
CA ALA A 74 -6.29 -11.56 6.95
C ALA A 74 -5.82 -12.95 7.43
N THR A 75 -4.73 -13.45 6.84
CA THR A 75 -4.18 -14.79 7.14
C THR A 75 -2.68 -14.72 7.31
N VAL A 76 -2.12 -15.59 8.15
CA VAL A 76 -0.68 -15.82 8.23
C VAL A 76 -0.35 -17.17 7.61
N GLU A 77 0.49 -17.16 6.59
CA GLU A 77 0.97 -18.35 5.91
C GLU A 77 2.48 -18.24 5.68
N ASN A 78 3.24 -19.23 6.11
CA ASN A 78 4.70 -19.28 5.95
C ASN A 78 5.44 -18.02 6.46
N GLY A 79 4.97 -17.44 7.58
CA GLY A 79 5.57 -16.23 8.16
C GLY A 79 5.23 -14.93 7.42
N GLU A 80 4.25 -14.96 6.51
CA GLU A 80 3.72 -13.81 5.78
C GLU A 80 2.28 -13.52 6.23
N MET A 81 2.03 -12.32 6.79
CA MET A 81 0.70 -11.77 7.02
C MET A 81 0.17 -11.25 5.70
N ARG A 82 -0.90 -11.85 5.20
CA ARG A 82 -1.58 -11.47 3.95
C ARG A 82 -2.90 -10.78 4.24
N ILE A 83 -3.05 -9.59 3.72
CA ILE A 83 -4.28 -8.80 3.77
C ILE A 83 -4.79 -8.63 2.35
N SER A 84 -6.02 -9.06 2.11
CA SER A 84 -6.64 -8.96 0.79
C SER A 84 -8.16 -8.81 0.93
N GLU A 85 -8.79 -8.29 -0.11
CA GLU A 85 -10.24 -8.31 -0.24
C GLU A 85 -10.68 -9.62 -0.90
N LYS A 86 -11.66 -10.30 -0.31
CA LYS A 86 -12.31 -11.45 -0.92
C LYS A 86 -13.05 -10.99 -2.17
N ASN A 87 -12.71 -11.52 -3.32
CA ASN A 87 -13.49 -11.30 -4.53
C ASN A 87 -14.90 -11.86 -4.30
N PRO A 88 -15.96 -11.06 -4.42
CA PRO A 88 -17.31 -11.63 -4.42
C PRO A 88 -17.37 -12.64 -5.57
N ASP A 89 -17.86 -13.86 -5.29
CA ASP A 89 -18.09 -14.87 -6.31
C ASP A 89 -18.85 -14.24 -7.48
N THR A 90 -18.19 -14.14 -8.63
CA THR A 90 -18.70 -13.44 -9.82
C THR A 90 -19.83 -14.18 -10.53
N LYS A 91 -20.37 -15.27 -9.94
CA LYS A 91 -21.36 -16.12 -10.59
C LYS A 91 -22.76 -15.49 -10.72
N ASP A 92 -23.09 -14.46 -9.94
CA ASP A 92 -24.43 -13.84 -9.95
C ASP A 92 -24.44 -12.31 -10.10
N VAL A 93 -23.34 -11.68 -10.48
CA VAL A 93 -23.27 -10.23 -10.58
C VAL A 93 -23.40 -9.77 -12.02
N LYS A 94 -24.64 -9.52 -12.45
CA LYS A 94 -24.92 -8.62 -13.58
C LYS A 94 -24.62 -7.18 -13.13
N TRP A 95 -23.41 -6.68 -13.41
CA TRP A 95 -23.00 -5.27 -13.24
C TRP A 95 -23.06 -4.73 -11.80
N VAL A 96 -22.01 -4.93 -11.03
CA VAL A 96 -21.73 -4.07 -9.88
C VAL A 96 -20.99 -2.85 -10.40
N VAL A 97 -21.67 -1.70 -10.41
CA VAL A 97 -20.97 -0.42 -10.40
C VAL A 97 -20.32 -0.34 -9.02
N ARG A 98 -19.02 -0.53 -8.97
CA ARG A 98 -18.24 -0.24 -7.78
C ARG A 98 -18.40 1.25 -7.50
N ASN A 99 -19.30 1.58 -6.57
CA ASN A 99 -19.24 2.89 -5.96
C ASN A 99 -17.98 2.86 -5.08
N THR A 100 -16.97 3.64 -5.43
CA THR A 100 -15.68 3.78 -4.78
C THR A 100 -15.75 4.39 -3.37
N GLY A 101 -16.90 4.30 -2.72
CA GLY A 101 -17.16 4.72 -1.35
C GLY A 101 -17.32 3.54 -0.40
N THR A 102 -16.48 2.51 -0.47
CA THR A 102 -16.33 1.61 0.68
C THR A 102 -15.80 2.45 1.82
N PRO A 103 -16.47 2.52 2.99
CA PRO A 103 -15.89 3.20 4.15
C PRO A 103 -14.53 2.57 4.38
N ALA A 104 -13.50 3.39 4.48
CA ALA A 104 -12.14 2.95 4.66
C ALA A 104 -12.09 2.03 5.89
N SER A 105 -11.82 0.74 5.68
CA SER A 105 -11.56 -0.19 6.77
C SER A 105 -10.22 0.22 7.38
N LYS A 106 -10.20 0.49 8.68
CA LYS A 106 -8.94 0.74 9.40
C LYS A 106 -8.37 -0.59 9.84
N ILE A 107 -7.23 -0.95 9.29
CA ILE A 107 -6.52 -2.19 9.62
C ILE A 107 -5.27 -1.83 10.40
N VAL A 108 -5.12 -2.37 11.59
CA VAL A 108 -3.93 -2.21 12.42
C VAL A 108 -3.27 -3.58 12.60
N VAL A 109 -2.03 -3.68 12.18
CA VAL A 109 -1.20 -4.89 12.29
C VAL A 109 -0.11 -4.64 13.31
N ARG A 110 0.10 -5.59 14.22
CA ARG A 110 1.15 -5.54 15.26
C ARG A 110 2.08 -6.72 15.13
N ALA A 111 3.38 -6.45 15.21
CA ALA A 111 4.46 -7.42 15.33
C ALA A 111 5.71 -6.71 15.85
N PRO A 112 6.73 -7.42 16.35
CA PRO A 112 7.97 -6.79 16.84
C PRO A 112 8.73 -6.02 15.76
N TYR A 113 8.78 -6.57 14.56
CA TYR A 113 9.46 -5.98 13.39
C TYR A 113 8.92 -6.60 12.10
N LEU A 114 9.27 -6.00 10.98
CA LEU A 114 9.10 -6.56 9.64
C LEU A 114 10.47 -6.71 8.96
N THR A 115 10.60 -7.75 8.17
CA THR A 115 11.71 -7.97 7.23
C THR A 115 11.30 -7.69 5.80
N GLY A 116 9.99 -7.59 5.56
CA GLY A 116 9.46 -7.30 4.23
C GLY A 116 8.06 -6.71 4.24
N ILE A 117 7.82 -5.80 3.29
CA ILE A 117 6.52 -5.22 3.00
C ILE A 117 6.27 -5.33 1.50
N ARG A 118 5.10 -5.85 1.12
CA ARG A 118 4.67 -5.94 -0.28
C ARG A 118 3.30 -5.35 -0.45
N ILE A 119 3.14 -4.51 -1.48
CA ILE A 119 1.84 -4.00 -1.92
C ILE A 119 1.62 -4.41 -3.37
N ASN A 120 0.49 -5.09 -3.63
CA ASN A 120 0.01 -5.41 -4.97
C ASN A 120 -1.31 -4.67 -5.18
N GLY A 121 -1.30 -3.52 -5.83
CA GLY A 121 -2.48 -2.68 -6.06
C GLY A 121 -2.30 -1.23 -5.64
N SER A 122 -3.30 -0.66 -4.97
CA SER A 122 -3.37 0.76 -4.60
C SER A 122 -3.58 0.98 -3.10
N GLY A 123 -3.33 -0.03 -2.29
CA GLY A 123 -3.40 0.08 -0.83
C GLY A 123 -2.20 0.79 -0.23
N SER A 124 -2.23 1.01 1.08
CA SER A 124 -1.13 1.65 1.79
C SER A 124 -0.65 0.86 3.01
N VAL A 125 0.64 1.04 3.34
CA VAL A 125 1.23 0.58 4.62
C VAL A 125 1.96 1.74 5.26
N ARG A 126 1.56 2.09 6.47
CA ARG A 126 2.15 3.17 7.24
C ARG A 126 2.67 2.67 8.59
N CYS A 127 3.87 3.11 8.97
CA CYS A 127 4.46 2.90 10.29
C CYS A 127 5.06 4.19 10.83
N ASP A 128 4.45 4.76 11.87
CA ASP A 128 4.95 5.96 12.55
C ASP A 128 5.92 5.63 13.70
N GLY A 129 5.98 4.37 14.12
CA GLY A 129 6.86 3.88 15.19
C GLY A 129 8.28 3.61 14.71
N ALA A 130 9.21 3.60 15.66
CA ALA A 130 10.59 3.19 15.38
C ALA A 130 10.65 1.66 15.21
N MET A 131 11.28 1.21 14.13
CA MET A 131 11.47 -0.20 13.83
C MET A 131 12.96 -0.53 13.67
N ASN A 132 13.40 -1.55 14.40
CA ASN A 132 14.75 -2.11 14.27
C ASN A 132 14.66 -3.52 13.69
N THR A 133 15.39 -3.75 12.61
CA THR A 133 15.45 -5.06 11.94
C THR A 133 16.83 -5.31 11.37
N GLN A 134 17.15 -6.54 11.02
CA GLN A 134 18.41 -6.82 10.34
C GLN A 134 18.36 -6.37 8.88
N SER A 135 17.27 -6.63 8.19
CA SER A 135 17.05 -6.22 6.82
C SER A 135 15.56 -5.91 6.60
N LEU A 136 15.28 -4.92 5.76
CA LEU A 136 13.92 -4.60 5.32
C LEU A 136 13.89 -4.45 3.81
N TRP A 137 13.02 -5.20 3.15
CA TRP A 137 12.66 -4.92 1.77
C TRP A 137 11.23 -4.37 1.69
N MET A 138 11.03 -3.39 0.83
CA MET A 138 9.74 -2.75 0.54
C MET A 138 9.49 -2.83 -0.96
N TRP A 139 8.37 -3.40 -1.35
CA TRP A 139 8.05 -3.62 -2.75
C TRP A 139 6.63 -3.20 -3.06
N ILE A 140 6.48 -2.30 -4.05
CA ILE A 140 5.18 -1.89 -4.61
C ILE A 140 5.07 -2.36 -6.05
N MET A 141 3.98 -3.08 -6.34
CA MET A 141 3.52 -3.37 -7.70
C MET A 141 2.16 -2.70 -7.89
N GLY A 142 2.13 -1.56 -8.59
CA GLY A 142 0.91 -0.78 -8.81
C GLY A 142 1.07 0.69 -8.44
N SER A 143 0.10 1.23 -7.71
CA SER A 143 0.01 2.65 -7.32
C SER A 143 -0.22 2.81 -5.82
N GLY A 144 0.27 1.86 -5.02
CA GLY A 144 0.17 1.91 -3.56
C GLY A 144 1.20 2.82 -2.91
N GLU A 145 1.16 2.90 -1.58
CA GLU A 145 2.04 3.76 -0.79
C GLU A 145 2.65 3.00 0.40
N ILE A 146 3.95 3.18 0.64
CA ILE A 146 4.62 2.72 1.86
C ILE A 146 5.26 3.92 2.55
N SER A 147 4.88 4.21 3.81
CA SER A 147 5.44 5.28 4.62
C SER A 147 6.00 4.74 5.94
N MET A 148 7.32 4.90 6.14
CA MET A 148 8.06 4.36 7.28
C MET A 148 8.86 5.46 7.98
N ALA A 149 8.35 5.95 9.11
CA ALA A 149 8.91 7.14 9.76
C ALA A 149 10.31 6.95 10.37
N HIS A 150 10.64 5.76 10.89
CA HIS A 150 11.92 5.53 11.58
C HIS A 150 12.39 4.08 11.41
N ILE A 151 13.40 3.86 10.58
CA ILE A 151 13.99 2.54 10.34
C ILE A 151 15.47 2.55 10.73
N ALA A 152 15.88 1.56 11.55
CA ALA A 152 17.28 1.19 11.74
C ALA A 152 17.47 -0.25 11.28
N ALA A 153 18.44 -0.50 10.37
CA ALA A 153 18.69 -1.81 9.79
C ALA A 153 20.14 -1.94 9.28
N GLN A 154 20.61 -3.16 9.01
CA GLN A 154 21.87 -3.33 8.28
C GLN A 154 21.67 -3.04 6.79
N SER A 155 20.52 -3.43 6.22
CA SER A 155 20.17 -3.11 4.83
C SER A 155 18.71 -2.76 4.66
N VAL A 156 18.44 -1.86 3.70
CA VAL A 156 17.09 -1.49 3.25
C VAL A 156 17.05 -1.49 1.74
N ASP A 157 16.10 -2.23 1.17
CA ASP A 157 15.85 -2.32 -0.26
C ASP A 157 14.42 -1.84 -0.55
N ALA A 158 14.27 -0.79 -1.35
CA ALA A 158 12.99 -0.22 -1.76
C ALA A 158 12.85 -0.31 -3.28
N THR A 159 11.77 -0.95 -3.75
CA THR A 159 11.52 -1.17 -5.17
C THR A 159 10.09 -0.81 -5.53
N ILE A 160 9.90 0.00 -6.56
CA ILE A 160 8.62 0.32 -7.16
C ILE A 160 8.58 -0.20 -8.59
N THR A 161 7.50 -0.91 -8.92
CA THR A 161 7.12 -1.24 -10.29
C THR A 161 5.73 -0.68 -10.54
N GLY A 162 5.66 0.47 -11.22
CA GLY A 162 4.41 1.19 -11.46
C GLY A 162 4.48 2.67 -11.16
N SER A 163 3.50 3.19 -10.41
CA SER A 163 3.32 4.62 -10.10
C SER A 163 3.02 4.85 -8.60
N GLY A 164 3.45 3.94 -7.76
CA GLY A 164 3.31 4.07 -6.31
C GLY A 164 4.43 4.88 -5.68
N ASP A 165 4.35 5.08 -4.34
CA ASP A 165 5.25 5.94 -3.60
C ASP A 165 5.82 5.24 -2.37
N ILE A 166 7.13 5.43 -2.12
CA ILE A 166 7.80 4.96 -0.89
C ILE A 166 8.44 6.15 -0.20
N GLU A 167 8.02 6.43 1.03
CA GLU A 167 8.64 7.40 1.91
C GLU A 167 9.29 6.69 3.10
N ALA A 168 10.58 6.97 3.38
CA ALA A 168 11.27 6.34 4.50
C ALA A 168 12.30 7.27 5.16
N THR A 169 12.36 7.23 6.49
CA THR A 169 13.47 7.82 7.26
C THR A 169 14.37 6.72 7.80
N LEU A 170 15.62 6.72 7.37
CA LEU A 170 16.61 5.69 7.66
C LEU A 170 17.67 6.23 8.62
N ALA A 171 17.97 5.49 9.68
CA ALA A 171 19.02 5.84 10.64
C ALA A 171 20.06 4.73 10.73
N GLN A 172 21.34 5.08 10.47
CA GLN A 172 22.49 4.18 10.59
C GLN A 172 22.36 2.90 9.75
N VAL A 173 21.70 2.98 8.58
CA VAL A 173 21.58 1.85 7.65
C VAL A 173 22.89 1.68 6.89
N GLY A 174 23.47 0.47 6.94
CA GLY A 174 24.77 0.18 6.30
C GLY A 174 24.68 0.19 4.77
N LYS A 175 23.60 -0.35 4.20
CA LYS A 175 23.39 -0.40 2.75
C LYS A 175 21.95 -0.09 2.41
N THR A 176 21.73 0.83 1.46
CA THR A 176 20.40 1.20 0.96
C THR A 176 20.34 1.05 -0.56
N SER A 177 19.28 0.43 -1.07
CA SER A 177 18.96 0.39 -2.49
C SER A 177 17.58 0.99 -2.71
N ALA A 178 17.48 1.93 -3.67
CA ALA A 178 16.23 2.51 -4.12
C ALA A 178 16.09 2.28 -5.62
N GLU A 179 15.03 1.60 -6.05
CA GLU A 179 14.82 1.25 -7.46
C GLU A 179 13.39 1.61 -7.89
N VAL A 180 13.27 2.42 -8.96
CA VAL A 180 11.99 2.77 -9.58
C VAL A 180 11.97 2.26 -11.01
N THR A 181 10.97 1.44 -11.33
CA THR A 181 10.61 1.04 -12.68
C THR A 181 9.22 1.54 -12.99
N GLY A 182 9.12 2.60 -13.80
CA GLY A 182 7.85 3.25 -14.14
C GLY A 182 7.84 4.75 -13.86
N SER A 183 6.83 5.24 -13.14
CA SER A 183 6.61 6.67 -12.85
C SER A 183 6.33 6.94 -11.36
N GLY A 184 6.72 6.04 -10.50
CA GLY A 184 6.58 6.20 -9.04
C GLY A 184 7.67 7.05 -8.43
N GLU A 185 7.57 7.32 -7.12
CA GLU A 185 8.51 8.14 -6.37
C GLU A 185 9.06 7.40 -5.15
N ILE A 186 10.38 7.52 -4.92
CA ILE A 186 11.01 7.08 -3.66
C ILE A 186 11.65 8.28 -2.99
N SER A 187 11.17 8.67 -1.80
CA SER A 187 11.75 9.72 -0.98
C SER A 187 12.39 9.13 0.29
N MET A 188 13.70 9.36 0.47
CA MET A 188 14.42 8.85 1.64
C MET A 188 15.20 9.92 2.36
N LYS A 189 14.95 10.03 3.67
CA LYS A 189 15.73 10.84 4.57
C LYS A 189 16.75 9.98 5.30
N LEU A 190 18.05 10.24 5.08
CA LEU A 190 19.18 9.41 5.52
C LEU A 190 19.88 10.07 6.71
N HIS A 191 20.05 9.33 7.80
CA HIS A 191 20.79 9.79 8.99
C HIS A 191 22.01 8.89 9.24
N ASN A 192 23.19 9.35 8.86
CA ASN A 192 24.45 8.60 9.01
C ASN A 192 24.40 7.21 8.36
N CYS A 193 23.88 7.14 7.13
CA CYS A 193 23.80 5.90 6.37
C CYS A 193 25.13 5.60 5.65
N GLY A 194 25.32 4.33 5.31
CA GLY A 194 26.50 3.85 4.58
C GLY A 194 26.39 4.05 3.07
N ALA A 195 26.44 2.94 2.33
CA ALA A 195 26.38 2.96 0.88
C ALA A 195 24.93 3.05 0.37
N VAL A 196 24.69 3.95 -0.58
CA VAL A 196 23.38 4.16 -1.22
C VAL A 196 23.48 3.91 -2.72
N ASN A 197 22.58 3.08 -3.25
CA ASN A 197 22.37 2.90 -4.68
C ASN A 197 20.98 3.42 -5.05
N ALA A 198 20.88 4.28 -6.05
CA ALA A 198 19.62 4.78 -6.60
C ALA A 198 19.55 4.46 -8.10
N THR A 199 18.48 3.80 -8.54
CA THR A 199 18.31 3.39 -9.93
C THR A 199 16.92 3.72 -10.41
N ILE A 200 16.80 4.39 -11.57
CA ILE A 200 15.54 4.67 -12.23
C ILE A 200 15.53 4.04 -13.62
N THR A 201 14.44 3.38 -13.96
CA THR A 201 14.10 2.95 -15.31
C THR A 201 12.70 3.47 -15.64
N GLY A 202 12.61 4.56 -16.42
CA GLY A 202 11.35 5.20 -16.77
C GLY A 202 11.33 6.70 -16.51
N SER A 203 10.23 7.20 -15.95
CA SER A 203 9.98 8.63 -15.72
C SER A 203 9.64 8.96 -14.27
N GLY A 204 9.92 8.04 -13.36
CA GLY A 204 9.75 8.25 -11.92
C GLY A 204 10.91 9.00 -11.31
N ASP A 205 10.83 9.31 -10.00
CA ASP A 205 11.79 10.15 -9.31
C ASP A 205 12.31 9.48 -8.03
N ILE A 206 13.56 9.79 -7.67
CA ILE A 206 14.15 9.40 -6.37
C ILE A 206 14.71 10.65 -5.70
N GLU A 207 14.20 10.96 -4.50
CA GLU A 207 14.69 12.05 -3.68
C GLU A 207 15.47 11.50 -2.47
N LEU A 208 16.74 11.94 -2.34
CA LEU A 208 17.62 11.54 -1.23
C LEU A 208 18.08 12.79 -0.47
N SER A 209 17.86 12.80 0.83
CA SER A 209 18.27 13.89 1.71
C SER A 209 19.05 13.39 2.93
N GLY A 210 19.74 14.28 3.65
CA GLY A 210 20.46 13.95 4.89
C GLY A 210 21.91 13.57 4.72
N THR A 211 22.38 12.42 5.25
CA THR A 211 23.81 12.05 5.25
C THR A 211 24.03 10.58 4.93
N ALA A 212 25.00 10.31 4.01
CA ALA A 212 25.44 8.98 3.63
C ALA A 212 26.96 8.96 3.38
N GLN A 213 27.58 7.78 3.35
CA GLN A 213 29.00 7.64 3.05
C GLN A 213 29.28 7.65 1.56
N THR A 214 28.53 6.89 0.79
CA THR A 214 28.71 6.79 -0.67
C THR A 214 27.37 6.77 -1.40
N LEU A 215 27.37 7.26 -2.63
CA LEU A 215 26.21 7.25 -3.49
C LEU A 215 26.58 6.77 -4.89
N LYS A 216 25.79 5.83 -5.43
CA LYS A 216 25.80 5.45 -6.84
C LYS A 216 24.43 5.72 -7.44
N GLN A 217 24.40 6.40 -8.58
CA GLN A 217 23.17 6.75 -9.31
C GLN A 217 23.19 6.16 -10.70
N THR A 218 22.04 5.71 -11.16
CA THR A 218 21.84 5.25 -12.55
C THR A 218 20.42 5.62 -12.99
N THR A 219 20.28 6.35 -14.11
CA THR A 219 18.99 6.69 -14.68
C THR A 219 18.92 6.22 -16.13
N GLN A 220 17.85 5.50 -16.46
CA GLN A 220 17.50 5.09 -17.82
C GLN A 220 16.08 5.60 -18.12
N GLY A 221 15.97 6.71 -18.83
CA GLY A 221 14.69 7.35 -19.13
C GLY A 221 14.71 8.86 -18.85
N SER A 222 13.53 9.40 -18.47
CA SER A 222 13.33 10.84 -18.23
C SER A 222 13.15 11.18 -16.73
N GLY A 223 13.31 10.22 -15.85
CA GLY A 223 13.22 10.42 -14.39
C GLY A 223 14.44 11.14 -13.81
N ASP A 224 14.29 11.68 -12.61
CA ASP A 224 15.34 12.44 -11.92
C ASP A 224 15.73 11.81 -10.56
N ILE A 225 17.04 11.86 -10.24
CA ILE A 225 17.56 11.51 -8.91
C ILE A 225 18.04 12.78 -8.24
N SER A 226 17.19 13.37 -7.39
CA SER A 226 17.49 14.58 -6.63
C SER A 226 18.30 14.25 -5.36
N THR A 227 19.44 14.91 -5.23
CA THR A 227 20.35 14.75 -4.07
C THR A 227 20.80 16.10 -3.52
N ASN A 228 20.06 17.17 -3.80
CA ASN A 228 20.40 18.54 -3.45
C ASN A 228 20.58 18.74 -1.93
N GLU A 229 19.88 17.93 -1.13
CA GLU A 229 19.94 17.97 0.33
C GLU A 229 20.76 16.80 0.93
N LEU A 230 21.44 16.00 0.11
CA LEU A 230 22.29 14.89 0.56
C LEU A 230 23.74 15.34 0.73
N LYS A 231 24.32 15.04 1.90
CA LYS A 231 25.72 15.27 2.20
C LYS A 231 26.47 13.93 2.29
N LEU A 232 27.52 13.78 1.50
CA LEU A 232 28.42 12.62 1.61
C LEU A 232 29.49 12.89 2.68
N THR A 233 29.55 11.97 3.65
CA THR A 233 30.50 12.02 4.79
C THR A 233 31.62 11.00 4.55
N LYS A 234 32.86 11.40 4.89
CA LYS A 234 34.03 10.51 4.81
C LYS A 234 34.07 9.57 6.01
#